data_4da0541071057e68a61ca306545b361b
#
_entry.id   4da0541071057e68a61ca306545b361b
#
_cell.length_a   1.000
_cell.length_b   1.000
_cell.length_c   1.000
_cell.angle_alpha   90.00
_cell.angle_beta   90.00
_cell.angle_gamma   90.00
#
_symmetry.space_group_name_H-M   'P 1'
#
loop_
_entity.id
_entity.type
_entity.pdbx_description
1 polymer ?
#
loop_
_entity_poly.entity_id
_entity_poly.type
_entity_poly.pdbx_seq_one_letter_code
_entity_poly.pdbx_strand_id
1 'polypeptide(L)'
;MVDDKCLTRRTFVAGTAVTGAGLLFAGPLKLFAAENGQNVRSHGYAAFDASGKLAPWTFERRPVGDNDILIETKFASICHSDIHQMKGHWGVQKYPQVPGHETVGVVAAVGKNVTKFKVGDRAGVGCMVNSSLKQFDAVENAEQYSPATVFTYGYPEPGSPTGISQGGYSNNIVVRDHFAVHIPDSISFQDAAPLLCAGITTYSPLMRAQIKKGTKVGVAGIGGLGHMAIKIAVSQGAEVYAFTTSADKVKDILSFGAKEAVVVDDLQALRRYQGTLDYLISTIPYQYDVAAYAATVKPYGSFTQVGMPERFELTLGALALAASRVNFNASLIGGMKETQEVVDYCAKNKVLPTIQVIKAPQINDAWASIVAKGARYRYVIDASTI
;
A
#
# COMPACT_ATOMS: atom_id res chain seq x y z
N MET A 1 -16.49 -76.44 -8.46
CA MET A 1 -17.94 -76.40 -8.53
C MET A 1 -18.30 -74.97 -8.27
N VAL A 2 -18.49 -74.19 -9.32
CA VAL A 2 -19.79 -73.72 -9.80
C VAL A 2 -20.33 -72.59 -8.87
N ASP A 3 -20.67 -71.39 -9.18
CA ASP A 3 -20.96 -70.57 -10.40
C ASP A 3 -21.29 -69.19 -9.86
N ASP A 4 -20.87 -68.13 -10.44
CA ASP A 4 -21.40 -67.30 -11.51
C ASP A 4 -22.63 -66.41 -11.18
N LYS A 5 -22.51 -65.13 -11.68
CA LYS A 5 -23.56 -64.20 -12.08
C LYS A 5 -24.16 -63.27 -11.02
N CYS A 6 -24.41 -62.05 -11.28
CA CYS A 6 -24.55 -61.10 -12.43
C CYS A 6 -25.34 -59.89 -11.94
N LEU A 7 -24.88 -58.72 -12.37
CA LEU A 7 -25.64 -57.49 -12.73
C LEU A 7 -26.99 -57.20 -12.08
N THR A 8 -27.21 -55.96 -11.59
CA THR A 8 -28.09 -54.99 -12.32
C THR A 8 -28.05 -53.59 -11.76
N ARG A 9 -28.05 -52.68 -12.72
CA ARG A 9 -28.33 -51.22 -12.58
C ARG A 9 -29.75 -51.01 -12.07
N ARG A 10 -29.94 -49.97 -11.26
CA ARG A 10 -31.20 -49.20 -11.29
C ARG A 10 -30.94 -47.71 -11.04
N THR A 11 -31.13 -46.94 -12.09
CA THR A 11 -31.40 -45.52 -12.19
C THR A 11 -32.63 -45.14 -11.39
N PHE A 12 -32.59 -44.01 -10.67
CA PHE A 12 -33.81 -43.27 -10.33
C PHE A 12 -33.61 -41.78 -10.61
N VAL A 13 -34.52 -41.27 -11.37
CA VAL A 13 -34.62 -39.89 -11.89
C VAL A 13 -35.66 -39.13 -11.07
N ALA A 14 -35.38 -37.83 -10.95
CA ALA A 14 -36.33 -36.71 -10.84
C ALA A 14 -36.86 -36.27 -9.47
N GLY A 15 -36.60 -35.02 -9.22
CA GLY A 15 -37.31 -34.16 -8.28
C GLY A 15 -36.79 -32.74 -8.34
N THR A 16 -37.27 -31.97 -9.31
CA THR A 16 -37.03 -30.52 -9.49
C THR A 16 -37.61 -29.71 -8.34
N ALA A 17 -36.80 -28.80 -7.77
CA ALA A 17 -37.34 -27.58 -7.14
C ALA A 17 -36.40 -26.40 -7.44
N VAL A 18 -36.91 -25.47 -8.22
CA VAL A 18 -36.30 -24.19 -8.58
C VAL A 18 -36.58 -23.19 -7.46
N THR A 19 -35.56 -22.51 -6.95
CA THR A 19 -35.72 -21.13 -6.45
C THR A 19 -34.35 -20.46 -6.32
N GLY A 20 -34.19 -19.25 -6.88
CA GLY A 20 -33.28 -18.22 -6.43
C GLY A 20 -32.03 -18.05 -7.27
N ALA A 21 -32.10 -17.26 -8.34
CA ALA A 21 -31.00 -16.80 -9.15
C ALA A 21 -30.05 -15.90 -8.35
N GLY A 22 -28.85 -16.38 -8.11
CA GLY A 22 -27.67 -15.56 -7.84
C GLY A 22 -26.70 -15.71 -9.01
N LEU A 23 -26.68 -14.75 -9.90
CA LEU A 23 -25.70 -14.68 -11.01
C LEU A 23 -24.31 -14.42 -10.43
N LEU A 24 -23.59 -15.49 -10.14
CA LEU A 24 -22.14 -15.47 -9.97
C LEU A 24 -21.52 -15.37 -11.37
N PHE A 25 -20.97 -14.23 -11.70
CA PHE A 25 -20.06 -14.09 -12.83
C PHE A 25 -18.74 -14.83 -12.50
N ALA A 26 -18.74 -16.13 -12.68
CA ALA A 26 -17.52 -16.92 -12.77
C ALA A 26 -17.03 -16.83 -14.23
N GLY A 27 -16.27 -15.80 -14.55
CA GLY A 27 -15.38 -15.85 -15.73
C GLY A 27 -14.42 -17.02 -15.56
N PRO A 28 -13.94 -17.64 -16.67
CA PRO A 28 -13.00 -18.75 -16.55
C PRO A 28 -11.75 -18.26 -15.83
N LEU A 29 -11.49 -18.77 -14.62
CA LEU A 29 -10.19 -18.70 -13.97
C LEU A 29 -9.19 -19.30 -14.98
N LYS A 30 -8.37 -18.47 -15.61
CA LYS A 30 -7.17 -18.93 -16.28
C LYS A 30 -6.27 -19.48 -15.18
N LEU A 31 -6.36 -20.78 -14.93
CA LEU A 31 -5.40 -21.49 -14.09
C LEU A 31 -4.01 -21.24 -14.72
N PHE A 32 -3.24 -20.35 -14.12
CA PHE A 32 -1.80 -20.38 -14.24
C PHE A 32 -1.35 -21.61 -13.46
N ALA A 33 -1.32 -22.77 -14.11
CA ALA A 33 -0.66 -23.93 -13.56
C ALA A 33 0.84 -23.57 -13.53
N ALA A 34 1.31 -23.03 -12.41
CA ALA A 34 2.72 -22.97 -12.12
C ALA A 34 3.16 -24.42 -11.90
N GLU A 35 3.67 -25.07 -12.95
CA GLU A 35 4.39 -26.32 -12.80
C GLU A 35 5.55 -26.04 -11.82
N ASN A 36 5.64 -26.84 -10.75
CA ASN A 36 6.64 -26.67 -9.71
C ASN A 36 8.05 -26.52 -10.34
N GLY A 37 8.71 -25.39 -10.06
CA GLY A 37 10.06 -25.11 -10.50
C GLY A 37 10.19 -24.32 -11.81
N GLN A 38 9.10 -23.94 -12.48
CA GLN A 38 9.15 -23.06 -13.66
C GLN A 38 8.98 -21.59 -13.30
N ASN A 39 9.66 -20.73 -14.06
CA ASN A 39 9.45 -19.27 -13.98
C ASN A 39 8.01 -18.91 -14.30
N VAL A 40 7.51 -17.87 -13.63
CA VAL A 40 6.14 -17.38 -13.85
C VAL A 40 6.16 -16.27 -14.89
N ARG A 41 5.52 -16.52 -16.03
CA ARG A 41 5.34 -15.50 -17.07
C ARG A 41 4.44 -14.39 -16.58
N SER A 42 4.86 -13.15 -16.83
CA SER A 42 4.19 -11.94 -16.36
C SER A 42 4.09 -10.91 -17.47
N HIS A 43 3.03 -10.13 -17.44
CA HIS A 43 2.83 -8.94 -18.26
C HIS A 43 2.66 -7.73 -17.33
N GLY A 44 3.22 -6.58 -17.71
CA GLY A 44 3.14 -5.39 -16.87
C GLY A 44 3.56 -4.13 -17.61
N TYR A 45 3.63 -3.03 -16.86
CA TYR A 45 4.13 -1.76 -17.34
C TYR A 45 5.46 -1.46 -16.64
N ALA A 46 6.52 -1.31 -17.43
CA ALA A 46 7.88 -1.09 -16.93
C ALA A 46 8.44 0.26 -17.37
N ALA A 47 9.31 0.83 -16.53
CA ALA A 47 10.25 1.85 -16.95
C ALA A 47 11.47 1.17 -17.58
N PHE A 48 11.97 1.71 -18.70
CA PHE A 48 13.15 1.19 -19.41
C PHE A 48 14.39 2.05 -19.16
N ASP A 49 14.20 3.22 -18.60
CA ASP A 49 15.26 4.17 -18.25
C ASP A 49 14.77 5.16 -17.16
N ALA A 50 15.64 6.08 -16.75
CA ALA A 50 15.35 7.07 -15.72
C ALA A 50 14.37 8.20 -16.13
N SER A 51 13.84 8.20 -17.36
CA SER A 51 12.74 9.10 -17.71
C SER A 51 11.49 8.78 -16.89
N GLY A 52 11.40 7.53 -16.42
CA GLY A 52 10.25 7.02 -15.67
C GLY A 52 9.01 6.81 -16.54
N LYS A 53 9.13 6.93 -17.87
CA LYS A 53 8.01 6.63 -18.77
C LYS A 53 7.75 5.13 -18.81
N LEU A 54 6.53 4.75 -18.50
CA LEU A 54 6.12 3.34 -18.48
C LEU A 54 5.59 2.88 -19.82
N ALA A 55 5.96 1.65 -20.21
CA ALA A 55 5.46 0.98 -21.40
C ALA A 55 5.18 -0.51 -21.10
N PRO A 56 4.33 -1.17 -21.92
CA PRO A 56 4.05 -2.59 -21.78
C PRO A 56 5.34 -3.43 -21.90
N TRP A 57 5.45 -4.44 -21.05
CA TRP A 57 6.57 -5.37 -21.03
C TRP A 57 6.12 -6.77 -20.60
N THR A 58 6.70 -7.78 -21.25
CA THR A 58 6.55 -9.19 -20.88
C THR A 58 7.86 -9.66 -20.27
N PHE A 59 7.77 -10.28 -19.10
CA PHE A 59 8.92 -10.74 -18.33
C PHE A 59 8.60 -12.03 -17.58
N GLU A 60 9.61 -12.56 -16.92
CA GLU A 60 9.47 -13.73 -16.06
C GLU A 60 9.80 -13.36 -14.60
N ARG A 61 9.01 -13.89 -13.69
CA ARG A 61 9.29 -13.90 -12.27
C ARG A 61 9.96 -15.22 -11.89
N ARG A 62 10.59 -15.26 -10.73
CA ARG A 62 11.09 -16.50 -10.15
C ARG A 62 9.95 -17.52 -9.97
N PRO A 63 10.27 -18.82 -9.91
CA PRO A 63 9.28 -19.82 -9.59
C PRO A 63 8.61 -19.59 -8.23
N VAL A 64 7.41 -20.15 -8.06
CA VAL A 64 6.78 -20.25 -6.73
C VAL A 64 7.57 -21.24 -5.89
N GLY A 65 8.28 -20.72 -4.89
CA GLY A 65 9.06 -21.52 -3.96
C GLY A 65 8.19 -22.16 -2.86
N ASP A 66 8.82 -22.97 -2.02
CA ASP A 66 8.13 -23.73 -0.97
C ASP A 66 7.32 -22.90 0.02
N ASN A 67 7.75 -21.64 0.26
CA ASN A 67 7.10 -20.71 1.20
C ASN A 67 6.48 -19.50 0.48
N ASP A 68 6.22 -19.62 -0.82
CA ASP A 68 5.70 -18.52 -1.63
C ASP A 68 4.24 -18.74 -2.00
N ILE A 69 3.59 -17.64 -2.35
CA ILE A 69 2.30 -17.63 -3.05
C ILE A 69 2.42 -16.88 -4.36
N LEU A 70 1.64 -17.28 -5.34
CA LEU A 70 1.38 -16.53 -6.56
C LEU A 70 0.03 -15.85 -6.43
N ILE A 71 0.00 -14.56 -6.61
CA ILE A 71 -1.24 -13.76 -6.62
C ILE A 71 -1.52 -13.32 -8.05
N GLU A 72 -2.71 -13.61 -8.57
CA GLU A 72 -3.26 -12.98 -9.75
C GLU A 72 -3.73 -11.57 -9.36
N THR A 73 -3.06 -10.54 -9.87
CA THR A 73 -3.36 -9.15 -9.55
C THR A 73 -4.74 -8.75 -10.08
N LYS A 74 -5.55 -8.16 -9.24
CA LYS A 74 -6.84 -7.56 -9.64
C LYS A 74 -6.74 -6.04 -9.71
N PHE A 75 -6.09 -5.42 -8.73
CA PHE A 75 -5.85 -3.97 -8.70
C PHE A 75 -4.47 -3.66 -8.13
N ALA A 76 -3.89 -2.56 -8.60
CA ALA A 76 -2.66 -1.98 -8.06
C ALA A 76 -2.83 -0.47 -7.89
N SER A 77 -2.53 0.08 -6.70
CA SER A 77 -2.63 1.51 -6.47
C SER A 77 -1.32 2.23 -6.80
N ILE A 78 -1.43 3.50 -7.20
CA ILE A 78 -0.28 4.34 -7.54
C ILE A 78 0.16 5.16 -6.33
N CYS A 79 1.46 5.09 -6.03
CA CYS A 79 2.11 5.90 -5.01
C CYS A 79 3.15 6.86 -5.63
N HIS A 80 3.40 7.99 -4.99
CA HIS A 80 4.46 8.93 -5.40
C HIS A 80 5.86 8.27 -5.33
N SER A 81 6.02 7.31 -4.43
CA SER A 81 7.26 6.51 -4.31
C SER A 81 7.60 5.73 -5.58
N ASP A 82 6.59 5.25 -6.32
CA ASP A 82 6.80 4.58 -7.60
C ASP A 82 7.50 5.52 -8.60
N ILE A 83 7.06 6.78 -8.63
CA ILE A 83 7.61 7.82 -9.51
C ILE A 83 9.06 8.16 -9.13
N HIS A 84 9.32 8.36 -7.82
CA HIS A 84 10.67 8.65 -7.34
C HIS A 84 11.65 7.52 -7.65
N GLN A 85 11.25 6.28 -7.41
CA GLN A 85 12.09 5.11 -7.68
C GLN A 85 12.39 4.99 -9.17
N MET A 86 11.38 5.05 -10.04
CA MET A 86 11.59 4.91 -11.49
C MET A 86 12.42 6.03 -12.10
N LYS A 87 12.41 7.22 -11.52
CA LYS A 87 13.24 8.35 -11.96
C LYS A 87 14.64 8.35 -11.34
N GLY A 88 14.97 7.37 -10.50
CA GLY A 88 16.28 7.27 -9.86
C GLY A 88 16.54 8.37 -8.83
N HIS A 89 15.53 9.04 -8.29
CA HIS A 89 15.68 10.08 -7.26
C HIS A 89 16.33 9.55 -5.97
N TRP A 90 16.11 8.27 -5.68
CA TRP A 90 16.61 7.60 -4.48
C TRP A 90 17.85 6.72 -4.73
N GLY A 91 18.52 6.91 -5.87
CA GLY A 91 19.73 6.20 -6.24
C GLY A 91 19.63 5.54 -7.61
N VAL A 92 20.75 4.95 -8.05
CA VAL A 92 20.86 4.30 -9.34
C VAL A 92 19.93 3.09 -9.42
N GLN A 93 19.11 3.04 -10.47
CA GLN A 93 18.15 1.98 -10.72
C GLN A 93 18.61 1.02 -11.80
N LYS A 94 18.16 -0.24 -11.71
CA LYS A 94 18.29 -1.24 -12.77
C LYS A 94 17.00 -1.30 -13.58
N TYR A 95 17.13 -1.22 -14.89
CA TYR A 95 15.99 -1.31 -15.83
C TYR A 95 16.13 -2.53 -16.74
N PRO A 96 15.04 -3.06 -17.33
CA PRO A 96 13.63 -2.67 -17.13
C PRO A 96 13.15 -2.95 -15.71
N GLN A 97 12.27 -2.07 -15.18
CA GLN A 97 11.73 -2.21 -13.85
C GLN A 97 10.21 -1.94 -13.83
N VAL A 98 9.43 -2.88 -13.30
CA VAL A 98 7.98 -2.74 -13.07
C VAL A 98 7.76 -2.18 -11.67
N PRO A 99 7.15 -1.00 -11.51
CA PRO A 99 6.81 -0.45 -10.20
C PRO A 99 5.55 -1.07 -9.59
N GLY A 100 5.11 -0.54 -8.44
CA GLY A 100 3.87 -0.91 -7.75
C GLY A 100 4.11 -1.74 -6.51
N HIS A 101 3.72 -1.16 -5.36
CA HIS A 101 3.86 -1.78 -4.02
C HIS A 101 2.55 -1.69 -3.21
N GLU A 102 1.43 -1.63 -3.90
CA GLU A 102 0.09 -1.62 -3.33
C GLU A 102 -0.80 -2.52 -4.20
N THR A 103 -0.60 -3.83 -4.09
CA THR A 103 -1.16 -4.82 -5.01
C THR A 103 -2.13 -5.74 -4.29
N VAL A 104 -3.29 -5.96 -4.87
CA VAL A 104 -4.31 -6.87 -4.34
C VAL A 104 -4.82 -7.81 -5.42
N GLY A 105 -5.19 -9.02 -5.02
CA GLY A 105 -5.69 -10.01 -5.95
C GLY A 105 -6.10 -11.31 -5.29
N VAL A 106 -6.10 -12.37 -6.08
CA VAL A 106 -6.52 -13.71 -5.68
C VAL A 106 -5.32 -14.65 -5.75
N VAL A 107 -5.13 -15.46 -4.72
CA VAL A 107 -4.08 -16.47 -4.68
C VAL A 107 -4.34 -17.52 -5.75
N ALA A 108 -3.42 -17.68 -6.69
CA ALA A 108 -3.49 -18.61 -7.82
C ALA A 108 -2.69 -19.91 -7.57
N ALA A 109 -1.60 -19.83 -6.77
CA ALA A 109 -0.82 -20.99 -6.37
C ALA A 109 -0.17 -20.77 -5.01
N VAL A 110 0.14 -21.83 -4.31
CA VAL A 110 0.81 -21.82 -3.00
C VAL A 110 1.94 -22.86 -2.97
N GLY A 111 3.05 -22.51 -2.32
CA GLY A 111 4.16 -23.44 -2.05
C GLY A 111 3.78 -24.50 -1.02
N LYS A 112 4.52 -25.60 -0.98
CA LYS A 112 4.20 -26.77 -0.15
C LYS A 112 4.21 -26.52 1.37
N ASN A 113 4.94 -25.48 1.83
CA ASN A 113 5.03 -25.14 3.25
C ASN A 113 4.05 -24.02 3.65
N VAL A 114 3.31 -23.45 2.70
CA VAL A 114 2.37 -22.37 2.98
C VAL A 114 1.15 -22.90 3.71
N THR A 115 0.89 -22.33 4.88
CA THR A 115 -0.29 -22.65 5.71
C THR A 115 -1.21 -21.46 5.89
N LYS A 116 -0.70 -20.24 5.66
CA LYS A 116 -1.41 -18.97 5.84
C LYS A 116 -2.47 -18.74 4.75
N PHE A 117 -2.23 -19.22 3.53
CA PHE A 117 -3.09 -19.00 2.37
C PHE A 117 -3.43 -20.31 1.65
N LYS A 118 -4.55 -20.32 0.95
CA LYS A 118 -4.93 -21.35 -0.03
C LYS A 118 -5.32 -20.67 -1.35
N VAL A 119 -5.34 -21.45 -2.43
CA VAL A 119 -5.83 -21.01 -3.74
C VAL A 119 -7.27 -20.49 -3.62
N GLY A 120 -7.53 -19.35 -4.21
CA GLY A 120 -8.80 -18.64 -4.15
C GLY A 120 -8.90 -17.59 -3.04
N ASP A 121 -7.98 -17.55 -2.07
CA ASP A 121 -7.99 -16.53 -1.03
C ASP A 121 -7.72 -15.14 -1.60
N ARG A 122 -8.31 -14.13 -0.98
CA ARG A 122 -8.07 -12.71 -1.27
C ARG A 122 -6.81 -12.28 -0.53
N ALA A 123 -5.83 -11.77 -1.27
CA ALA A 123 -4.53 -11.39 -0.71
C ALA A 123 -4.05 -10.03 -1.22
N GLY A 124 -3.20 -9.40 -0.43
CA GLY A 124 -2.55 -8.14 -0.78
C GLY A 124 -1.05 -8.16 -0.46
N VAL A 125 -0.29 -7.42 -1.25
CA VAL A 125 1.17 -7.23 -1.11
C VAL A 125 1.45 -5.74 -1.05
N GLY A 126 2.14 -5.34 0.02
CA GLY A 126 2.58 -3.97 0.23
C GLY A 126 4.01 -3.73 -0.28
N CYS A 127 4.80 -3.03 0.53
CA CYS A 127 6.13 -2.57 0.14
C CYS A 127 7.22 -3.65 0.18
N MET A 128 6.95 -4.82 0.77
CA MET A 128 7.94 -5.88 1.00
C MET A 128 7.48 -7.21 0.41
N VAL A 129 8.39 -8.01 -0.15
CA VAL A 129 8.08 -9.32 -0.75
C VAL A 129 8.88 -10.47 -0.17
N ASN A 130 10.01 -10.19 0.47
CA ASN A 130 10.87 -11.22 1.08
C ASN A 130 11.81 -10.60 2.13
N SER A 131 12.36 -11.43 3.02
CA SER A 131 13.44 -11.08 3.96
C SER A 131 14.06 -12.35 4.54
N SER A 132 15.25 -12.23 5.12
CA SER A 132 15.79 -13.22 6.03
C SER A 132 15.13 -13.05 7.39
N LEU A 133 14.12 -13.85 7.69
CA LEU A 133 13.37 -13.76 8.95
C LEU A 133 14.23 -14.13 10.19
N LYS A 134 15.37 -14.80 10.00
CA LYS A 134 16.26 -15.21 11.11
C LYS A 134 16.88 -14.05 11.89
N GLN A 135 17.02 -12.87 11.27
CA GLN A 135 17.58 -11.67 11.93
C GLN A 135 16.55 -10.90 12.76
N PHE A 136 15.27 -11.23 12.65
CA PHE A 136 14.15 -10.49 13.24
C PHE A 136 13.34 -11.28 14.26
N ASP A 137 13.75 -12.50 14.58
CA ASP A 137 13.16 -13.28 15.69
C ASP A 137 13.21 -12.51 17.04
N ALA A 138 14.03 -11.46 17.12
CA ALA A 138 14.18 -10.62 18.30
C ALA A 138 13.35 -9.33 18.31
N VAL A 139 12.85 -8.87 17.15
CA VAL A 139 12.06 -7.62 17.02
C VAL A 139 10.82 -7.90 16.21
N GLU A 140 9.78 -8.30 16.89
CA GLU A 140 8.46 -8.54 16.31
C GLU A 140 7.96 -7.29 15.56
N ASN A 141 7.46 -7.49 14.33
CA ASN A 141 6.84 -6.44 13.53
C ASN A 141 7.80 -5.30 13.13
N ALA A 142 9.03 -5.65 12.73
CA ALA A 142 10.07 -4.70 12.32
C ALA A 142 10.77 -5.10 11.00
N GLU A 143 10.08 -5.85 10.17
CA GLU A 143 10.60 -6.40 8.90
C GLU A 143 11.14 -5.30 7.98
N GLN A 144 10.53 -4.11 7.98
CA GLN A 144 10.95 -2.97 7.16
C GLN A 144 12.34 -2.43 7.53
N TYR A 145 12.85 -2.75 8.70
CA TYR A 145 14.18 -2.32 9.16
C TYR A 145 15.26 -3.36 8.95
N SER A 146 14.90 -4.53 8.38
CA SER A 146 15.87 -5.57 8.05
C SER A 146 16.77 -5.16 6.89
N PRO A 147 18.09 -5.26 7.02
CA PRO A 147 19.00 -5.08 5.89
C PRO A 147 18.84 -6.17 4.81
N ALA A 148 18.19 -7.28 5.13
CA ALA A 148 17.91 -8.37 4.20
C ALA A 148 16.51 -8.26 3.55
N THR A 149 15.76 -7.21 3.84
CA THR A 149 14.43 -7.03 3.27
C THR A 149 14.51 -6.73 1.77
N VAL A 150 13.77 -7.49 0.99
CA VAL A 150 13.53 -7.26 -0.42
C VAL A 150 12.23 -6.48 -0.56
N PHE A 151 12.34 -5.22 -0.95
CA PHE A 151 11.18 -4.41 -1.29
C PHE A 151 10.59 -4.86 -2.62
N THR A 152 9.34 -4.47 -2.87
CA THR A 152 8.48 -5.04 -3.92
C THR A 152 9.01 -4.86 -5.33
N TYR A 153 9.86 -3.86 -5.58
CA TYR A 153 10.50 -3.66 -6.88
C TYR A 153 11.89 -3.00 -6.75
N GLY A 154 12.77 -3.30 -7.72
CA GLY A 154 14.08 -2.67 -7.87
C GLY A 154 15.17 -3.18 -6.95
N TYR A 155 14.89 -4.12 -6.08
CA TYR A 155 15.85 -4.68 -5.13
C TYR A 155 16.40 -6.03 -5.62
N PRO A 156 17.66 -6.36 -5.33
CA PRO A 156 18.19 -7.69 -5.66
C PRO A 156 17.29 -8.79 -5.13
N GLU A 157 16.82 -9.66 -6.01
CA GLU A 157 15.93 -10.77 -5.65
C GLU A 157 16.55 -12.10 -6.09
N PRO A 158 16.96 -12.97 -5.15
CA PRO A 158 17.51 -14.29 -5.48
C PRO A 158 16.52 -15.12 -6.29
N GLY A 159 17.02 -15.73 -7.38
CA GLY A 159 16.19 -16.56 -8.27
C GLY A 159 15.34 -15.79 -9.28
N SER A 160 15.30 -14.46 -9.21
CA SER A 160 14.61 -13.66 -10.22
C SER A 160 15.38 -13.65 -11.55
N PRO A 161 14.73 -14.00 -12.68
CA PRO A 161 15.38 -13.94 -14.02
C PRO A 161 15.86 -12.54 -14.40
N THR A 162 15.21 -11.50 -13.88
CA THR A 162 15.62 -10.10 -14.10
C THR A 162 16.72 -9.65 -13.12
N GLY A 163 17.02 -10.47 -12.10
CA GLY A 163 17.97 -10.19 -11.02
C GLY A 163 17.49 -9.16 -10.00
N ILE A 164 16.30 -8.61 -10.17
CA ILE A 164 15.63 -7.69 -9.22
C ILE A 164 14.16 -8.07 -9.04
N SER A 165 13.59 -7.63 -7.92
CA SER A 165 12.14 -7.68 -7.70
C SER A 165 11.39 -6.79 -8.70
N GLN A 166 10.23 -7.27 -9.14
CA GLN A 166 9.35 -6.59 -10.08
C GLN A 166 7.99 -6.35 -9.42
N GLY A 167 7.47 -5.12 -9.49
CA GLY A 167 6.30 -4.69 -8.77
C GLY A 167 4.95 -5.14 -9.34
N GLY A 168 3.91 -4.58 -8.75
CA GLY A 168 2.52 -4.99 -8.98
C GLY A 168 1.79 -4.29 -10.12
N TYR A 169 2.45 -3.39 -10.90
CA TYR A 169 1.86 -2.94 -12.14
C TYR A 169 1.95 -4.03 -13.21
N SER A 170 1.48 -5.20 -12.84
CA SER A 170 1.56 -6.45 -13.59
C SER A 170 0.38 -7.35 -13.26
N ASN A 171 0.11 -8.31 -14.15
CA ASN A 171 -1.01 -9.24 -14.01
C ASN A 171 -0.84 -10.29 -12.90
N ASN A 172 0.35 -10.43 -12.32
CA ASN A 172 0.61 -11.33 -11.20
C ASN A 172 1.81 -10.89 -10.37
N ILE A 173 1.96 -11.46 -9.16
CA ILE A 173 3.14 -11.27 -8.31
C ILE A 173 3.44 -12.56 -7.54
N VAL A 174 4.73 -12.92 -7.41
CA VAL A 174 5.22 -13.99 -6.52
C VAL A 174 5.78 -13.34 -5.26
N VAL A 175 5.31 -13.77 -4.12
CA VAL A 175 5.68 -13.21 -2.82
C VAL A 175 5.80 -14.31 -1.77
N ARG A 176 6.72 -14.16 -0.82
CA ARG A 176 6.76 -15.04 0.34
C ARG A 176 5.48 -14.83 1.18
N ASP A 177 4.84 -15.89 1.63
CA ASP A 177 3.55 -15.88 2.32
C ASP A 177 3.48 -14.94 3.54
N HIS A 178 4.61 -14.83 4.29
CA HIS A 178 4.76 -13.88 5.40
C HIS A 178 4.49 -12.43 4.98
N PHE A 179 4.91 -12.04 3.77
CA PHE A 179 4.81 -10.67 3.25
C PHE A 179 3.51 -10.39 2.47
N ALA A 180 2.56 -11.30 2.50
CA ALA A 180 1.20 -11.07 2.04
C ALA A 180 0.24 -10.93 3.22
N VAL A 181 -0.83 -10.15 3.05
CA VAL A 181 -1.91 -9.97 4.03
C VAL A 181 -3.23 -10.45 3.45
N HIS A 182 -4.13 -10.92 4.32
CA HIS A 182 -5.50 -11.24 3.92
C HIS A 182 -6.30 -9.96 3.66
N ILE A 183 -7.11 -9.98 2.60
CA ILE A 183 -8.05 -8.90 2.31
C ILE A 183 -9.45 -9.37 2.68
N PRO A 184 -10.10 -8.78 3.70
CA PRO A 184 -11.46 -9.16 4.12
C PRO A 184 -12.48 -9.01 3.00
N ASP A 185 -13.51 -9.86 2.98
CA ASP A 185 -14.60 -9.78 1.99
C ASP A 185 -15.43 -8.51 2.11
N SER A 186 -15.39 -7.87 3.28
CA SER A 186 -16.13 -6.63 3.57
C SER A 186 -15.55 -5.38 2.92
N ILE A 187 -14.36 -5.46 2.29
CA ILE A 187 -13.73 -4.36 1.56
C ILE A 187 -13.48 -4.77 0.10
N SER A 188 -13.71 -3.84 -0.84
CA SER A 188 -13.39 -4.09 -2.25
C SER A 188 -11.87 -4.17 -2.47
N PHE A 189 -11.42 -4.87 -3.52
CA PHE A 189 -10.00 -4.90 -3.86
C PHE A 189 -9.45 -3.51 -4.14
N GLN A 190 -10.19 -2.68 -4.89
CA GLN A 190 -9.77 -1.34 -5.25
C GLN A 190 -9.60 -0.41 -4.04
N ASP A 191 -10.44 -0.57 -3.01
CA ASP A 191 -10.32 0.21 -1.77
C ASP A 191 -9.22 -0.35 -0.86
N ALA A 192 -8.94 -1.65 -0.92
CA ALA A 192 -7.90 -2.28 -0.12
C ALA A 192 -6.47 -1.96 -0.63
N ALA A 193 -6.27 -1.81 -1.94
CA ALA A 193 -4.95 -1.60 -2.52
C ALA A 193 -4.19 -0.42 -1.89
N PRO A 194 -4.74 0.81 -1.76
CA PRO A 194 -4.03 1.93 -1.15
C PRO A 194 -3.70 1.75 0.33
N LEU A 195 -4.37 0.83 1.04
CA LEU A 195 -4.12 0.59 2.47
C LEU A 195 -2.75 -0.04 2.69
N LEU A 196 -2.20 -0.72 1.68
CA LEU A 196 -0.94 -1.47 1.75
C LEU A 196 0.32 -0.58 1.74
N CYS A 197 0.16 0.72 1.45
CA CYS A 197 1.21 1.73 1.63
C CYS A 197 0.64 2.97 2.31
N ALA A 198 -0.29 3.71 1.69
CA ALA A 198 -0.82 4.93 2.28
C ALA A 198 -1.54 4.67 3.61
N GLY A 199 -2.25 3.54 3.72
CA GLY A 199 -2.87 3.11 4.98
C GLY A 199 -1.83 2.83 6.06
N ILE A 200 -0.93 1.87 5.83
CA ILE A 200 0.06 1.45 6.83
C ILE A 200 1.02 2.57 7.23
N THR A 201 1.50 3.36 6.26
CA THR A 201 2.46 4.45 6.51
C THR A 201 1.88 5.53 7.42
N THR A 202 0.57 5.72 7.41
CA THR A 202 -0.10 6.69 8.27
C THR A 202 -0.67 6.05 9.55
N TYR A 203 -1.10 4.80 9.48
CA TYR A 203 -1.64 4.05 10.62
C TYR A 203 -0.56 3.78 11.69
N SER A 204 0.58 3.21 11.30
CA SER A 204 1.64 2.82 12.23
C SER A 204 2.08 3.97 13.15
N PRO A 205 2.48 5.17 12.65
CA PRO A 205 2.88 6.25 13.54
C PRO A 205 1.72 6.85 14.36
N LEU A 206 0.47 6.86 13.85
CA LEU A 206 -0.69 7.31 14.62
C LEU A 206 -0.97 6.37 15.79
N MET A 207 -0.85 5.04 15.60
CA MET A 207 -1.04 4.06 16.67
C MET A 207 0.08 4.14 17.70
N ARG A 208 1.34 4.29 17.26
CA ARG A 208 2.49 4.49 18.16
C ARG A 208 2.41 5.78 18.97
N ALA A 209 1.83 6.83 18.39
CA ALA A 209 1.52 8.08 19.10
C ALA A 209 0.30 7.96 20.05
N GLN A 210 -0.35 6.80 20.09
CA GLN A 210 -1.51 6.54 20.96
C GLN A 210 -2.64 7.56 20.76
N ILE A 211 -2.91 7.89 19.48
CA ILE A 211 -3.98 8.83 19.14
C ILE A 211 -5.33 8.28 19.65
N LYS A 212 -6.09 9.13 20.31
CA LYS A 212 -7.36 8.79 20.93
C LYS A 212 -8.33 9.98 20.90
N LYS A 213 -9.53 9.77 21.39
CA LYS A 213 -10.56 10.81 21.48
C LYS A 213 -10.03 12.07 22.16
N GLY A 214 -10.18 13.21 21.48
CA GLY A 214 -9.76 14.51 21.94
C GLY A 214 -8.28 14.85 21.71
N THR A 215 -7.46 13.94 21.17
CA THR A 215 -6.09 14.26 20.74
C THR A 215 -6.14 15.25 19.57
N LYS A 216 -5.40 16.36 19.67
CA LYS A 216 -5.27 17.35 18.60
C LYS A 216 -4.16 16.92 17.63
N VAL A 217 -4.54 16.49 16.45
CA VAL A 217 -3.63 15.96 15.43
C VAL A 217 -3.51 16.94 14.27
N GLY A 218 -2.28 17.35 13.98
CA GLY A 218 -1.95 18.06 12.72
C GLY A 218 -1.63 17.05 11.62
N VAL A 219 -2.15 17.28 10.43
CA VAL A 219 -1.77 16.55 9.21
C VAL A 219 -1.24 17.54 8.19
N ALA A 220 0.05 17.49 7.88
CA ALA A 220 0.69 18.37 6.92
C ALA A 220 0.87 17.68 5.56
N GLY A 221 0.39 18.35 4.48
CA GLY A 221 0.43 17.80 3.13
C GLY A 221 -0.75 16.87 2.85
N ILE A 222 -1.74 17.35 2.08
CA ILE A 222 -2.97 16.57 1.83
C ILE A 222 -2.96 16.02 0.41
N GLY A 223 -2.32 14.88 0.28
CA GLY A 223 -2.26 14.02 -0.90
C GLY A 223 -2.74 12.61 -0.59
N GLY A 224 -2.18 11.62 -1.30
CA GLY A 224 -2.53 10.21 -1.13
C GLY A 224 -2.32 9.65 0.28
N LEU A 225 -1.28 10.10 1.01
CA LEU A 225 -1.06 9.75 2.41
C LEU A 225 -1.91 10.62 3.35
N GLY A 226 -1.87 11.95 3.15
CA GLY A 226 -2.50 12.89 4.07
C GLY A 226 -4.01 12.68 4.22
N HIS A 227 -4.73 12.33 3.13
CA HIS A 227 -6.17 12.05 3.25
C HIS A 227 -6.44 10.79 4.10
N MET A 228 -5.58 9.76 4.02
CA MET A 228 -5.69 8.58 4.88
C MET A 228 -5.34 8.90 6.33
N ALA A 229 -4.29 9.72 6.57
CA ALA A 229 -3.96 10.20 7.91
C ALA A 229 -5.12 10.93 8.58
N ILE A 230 -5.83 11.81 7.84
CA ILE A 230 -7.03 12.48 8.35
C ILE A 230 -8.10 11.45 8.72
N LYS A 231 -8.49 10.59 7.77
CA LYS A 231 -9.57 9.62 7.98
C LYS A 231 -9.28 8.65 9.14
N ILE A 232 -8.04 8.16 9.24
CA ILE A 232 -7.63 7.26 10.34
C ILE A 232 -7.65 8.00 11.68
N ALA A 233 -7.06 9.20 11.78
CA ALA A 233 -7.05 9.97 13.02
C ALA A 233 -8.47 10.36 13.48
N VAL A 234 -9.33 10.79 12.55
CA VAL A 234 -10.74 11.09 12.83
C VAL A 234 -11.48 9.86 13.34
N SER A 235 -11.25 8.68 12.74
CA SER A 235 -11.89 7.44 13.17
C SER A 235 -11.46 7.00 14.58
N GLN A 236 -10.29 7.45 15.06
CA GLN A 236 -9.81 7.28 16.45
C GLN A 236 -10.41 8.34 17.40
N GLY A 237 -11.22 9.27 16.90
CA GLY A 237 -11.83 10.33 17.69
C GLY A 237 -10.93 11.55 17.91
N ALA A 238 -9.85 11.70 17.16
CA ALA A 238 -8.98 12.87 17.23
C ALA A 238 -9.65 14.12 16.63
N GLU A 239 -9.24 15.30 17.13
CA GLU A 239 -9.52 16.59 16.50
C GLU A 239 -8.44 16.87 15.47
N VAL A 240 -8.77 16.77 14.18
CA VAL A 240 -7.77 16.88 13.10
C VAL A 240 -7.73 18.26 12.49
N TYR A 241 -6.52 18.85 12.44
CA TYR A 241 -6.19 20.09 11.77
C TYR A 241 -5.32 19.80 10.55
N ALA A 242 -5.85 20.02 9.35
CA ALA A 242 -5.17 19.65 8.11
C ALA A 242 -4.55 20.86 7.43
N PHE A 243 -3.25 20.79 7.15
CA PHE A 243 -2.47 21.85 6.53
C PHE A 243 -2.22 21.53 5.05
N THR A 244 -2.72 22.35 4.16
CA THR A 244 -2.61 22.21 2.71
C THR A 244 -2.16 23.49 2.04
N THR A 245 -1.43 23.40 0.92
CA THR A 245 -1.14 24.55 0.04
C THR A 245 -2.17 24.72 -1.08
N SER A 246 -3.21 23.89 -1.12
CA SER A 246 -4.20 23.82 -2.20
C SER A 246 -5.58 24.19 -1.66
N ALA A 247 -6.05 25.42 -1.91
CA ALA A 247 -7.34 25.92 -1.42
C ALA A 247 -8.53 25.10 -1.97
N ASP A 248 -8.41 24.54 -3.16
CA ASP A 248 -9.41 23.70 -3.81
C ASP A 248 -9.65 22.34 -3.10
N LYS A 249 -8.74 21.94 -2.18
CA LYS A 249 -8.89 20.72 -1.35
C LYS A 249 -9.67 20.95 -0.05
N VAL A 250 -9.97 22.19 0.33
CA VAL A 250 -10.61 22.51 1.62
C VAL A 250 -11.92 21.75 1.82
N LYS A 251 -12.78 21.72 0.79
CA LYS A 251 -14.06 21.03 0.85
C LYS A 251 -13.88 19.51 1.10
N ASP A 252 -12.95 18.91 0.40
CA ASP A 252 -12.66 17.47 0.56
C ASP A 252 -12.11 17.17 1.96
N ILE A 253 -11.15 17.97 2.44
CA ILE A 253 -10.54 17.84 3.76
C ILE A 253 -11.60 17.85 4.86
N LEU A 254 -12.54 18.80 4.80
CA LEU A 254 -13.64 18.87 5.75
C LEU A 254 -14.58 17.67 5.62
N SER A 255 -14.82 17.18 4.40
CA SER A 255 -15.63 15.97 4.17
C SER A 255 -14.99 14.69 4.71
N PHE A 256 -13.67 14.65 4.88
CA PHE A 256 -12.94 13.54 5.53
C PHE A 256 -13.08 13.58 7.06
N GLY A 257 -13.71 14.61 7.62
CA GLY A 257 -13.96 14.77 9.03
C GLY A 257 -12.92 15.62 9.77
N ALA A 258 -12.02 16.30 9.06
CA ALA A 258 -11.12 17.25 9.70
C ALA A 258 -11.94 18.39 10.37
N LYS A 259 -11.51 18.77 11.58
CA LYS A 259 -12.11 19.91 12.31
C LYS A 259 -11.84 21.23 11.58
N GLU A 260 -10.66 21.32 10.97
CA GLU A 260 -10.26 22.51 10.25
C GLU A 260 -9.33 22.17 9.07
N ALA A 261 -9.52 22.87 7.96
CA ALA A 261 -8.65 22.84 6.79
C ALA A 261 -7.95 24.21 6.69
N VAL A 262 -6.63 24.20 6.84
CA VAL A 262 -5.78 25.40 6.87
C VAL A 262 -5.03 25.50 5.56
N VAL A 263 -5.28 26.56 4.79
CA VAL A 263 -4.48 26.86 3.61
C VAL A 263 -3.21 27.56 4.07
N VAL A 264 -2.07 26.95 3.80
CA VAL A 264 -0.73 27.47 4.12
C VAL A 264 -0.13 28.03 2.84
N ASP A 265 -0.60 29.19 2.46
CA ASP A 265 -0.04 30.04 1.38
C ASP A 265 1.17 30.85 1.90
N ASP A 266 1.17 31.17 3.18
CA ASP A 266 2.23 31.78 3.96
C ASP A 266 2.37 31.04 5.30
N LEU A 267 3.59 30.89 5.82
CA LEU A 267 3.88 30.29 7.12
C LEU A 267 3.24 31.02 8.30
N GLN A 268 2.82 32.27 8.11
CA GLN A 268 2.02 33.02 9.11
C GLN A 268 0.72 32.28 9.47
N ALA A 269 0.14 31.52 8.53
CA ALA A 269 -1.06 30.72 8.78
C ALA A 269 -0.86 29.67 9.89
N LEU A 270 0.38 29.24 10.15
CA LEU A 270 0.72 28.28 11.21
C LEU A 270 0.79 28.92 12.60
N ARG A 271 0.97 30.25 12.72
CA ARG A 271 1.21 30.91 14.02
C ARG A 271 0.09 30.72 15.04
N ARG A 272 -1.16 30.67 14.59
CA ARG A 272 -2.31 30.48 15.49
C ARG A 272 -2.36 29.08 16.12
N TYR A 273 -1.59 28.14 15.58
CA TYR A 273 -1.48 26.76 16.08
C TYR A 273 -0.23 26.55 16.93
N GLN A 274 0.60 27.57 17.13
CA GLN A 274 1.85 27.45 17.89
C GLN A 274 1.60 26.81 19.27
N GLY A 275 2.29 25.69 19.53
CA GLY A 275 2.20 24.98 20.80
C GLY A 275 0.82 24.39 21.12
N THR A 276 -0.03 24.12 20.12
CA THR A 276 -1.41 23.65 20.38
C THR A 276 -1.66 22.18 20.06
N LEU A 277 -0.89 21.60 19.14
CA LEU A 277 -1.10 20.22 18.68
C LEU A 277 -0.40 19.21 19.59
N ASP A 278 -1.05 18.10 19.90
CA ASP A 278 -0.46 16.98 20.62
C ASP A 278 0.51 16.20 19.72
N TYR A 279 0.15 16.07 18.47
CA TYR A 279 0.86 15.29 17.47
C TYR A 279 0.76 15.94 16.09
N LEU A 280 1.82 15.85 15.30
CA LEU A 280 1.80 16.23 13.89
C LEU A 280 2.42 15.13 13.04
N ILE A 281 1.70 14.72 12.00
CA ILE A 281 2.21 13.85 10.94
C ILE A 281 2.40 14.65 9.66
N SER A 282 3.63 14.62 9.11
CA SER A 282 3.94 15.27 7.84
C SER A 282 4.07 14.26 6.72
N THR A 283 3.23 14.41 5.70
CA THR A 283 3.27 13.62 4.46
C THR A 283 3.84 14.42 3.29
N ILE A 284 4.46 15.56 3.56
CA ILE A 284 5.03 16.45 2.54
C ILE A 284 6.25 15.78 1.90
N PRO A 285 6.26 15.54 0.58
CA PRO A 285 7.33 14.80 -0.10
C PRO A 285 8.38 15.71 -0.75
N TYR A 286 8.59 16.91 -0.24
CA TYR A 286 9.59 17.89 -0.73
C TYR A 286 10.23 18.63 0.43
N GLN A 287 11.27 19.43 0.12
CA GLN A 287 11.84 20.38 1.08
C GLN A 287 10.81 21.43 1.51
N TYR A 288 10.69 21.66 2.80
CA TYR A 288 9.81 22.67 3.40
C TYR A 288 10.37 23.12 4.74
N ASP A 289 9.83 24.18 5.33
CA ASP A 289 10.23 24.66 6.65
C ASP A 289 9.66 23.74 7.75
N VAL A 290 10.42 22.70 8.10
CA VAL A 290 10.04 21.74 9.15
C VAL A 290 9.91 22.43 10.49
N ALA A 291 10.73 23.45 10.78
CA ALA A 291 10.72 24.15 12.06
C ALA A 291 9.40 24.91 12.27
N ALA A 292 8.86 25.55 11.21
CA ALA A 292 7.58 26.24 11.29
C ALA A 292 6.42 25.28 11.62
N TYR A 293 6.42 24.08 11.03
CA TYR A 293 5.44 23.04 11.38
C TYR A 293 5.68 22.44 12.76
N ALA A 294 6.94 22.20 13.15
CA ALA A 294 7.27 21.69 14.49
C ALA A 294 6.82 22.64 15.59
N ALA A 295 6.89 23.97 15.36
CA ALA A 295 6.42 24.97 16.31
C ALA A 295 4.91 24.88 16.61
N THR A 296 4.11 24.23 15.77
CA THR A 296 2.68 23.99 16.04
C THR A 296 2.45 22.95 17.13
N VAL A 297 3.43 22.08 17.35
CA VAL A 297 3.35 21.00 18.35
C VAL A 297 3.64 21.55 19.74
N LYS A 298 2.84 21.16 20.72
CA LYS A 298 3.02 21.55 22.13
C LYS A 298 4.32 20.99 22.73
N PRO A 299 4.84 21.57 23.82
CA PRO A 299 5.99 21.00 24.51
C PRO A 299 5.79 19.50 24.85
N TYR A 300 6.83 18.70 24.58
CA TYR A 300 6.84 17.23 24.71
C TYR A 300 5.90 16.47 23.75
N GLY A 301 5.19 17.15 22.86
CA GLY A 301 4.44 16.50 21.79
C GLY A 301 5.37 15.88 20.74
N SER A 302 4.80 15.22 19.74
CA SER A 302 5.57 14.51 18.73
C SER A 302 5.27 14.98 17.30
N PHE A 303 6.32 15.03 16.49
CA PHE A 303 6.26 15.28 15.06
C PHE A 303 6.85 14.07 14.35
N THR A 304 6.06 13.44 13.46
CA THR A 304 6.54 12.32 12.64
C THR A 304 6.53 12.67 11.17
N GLN A 305 7.71 12.55 10.53
CA GLN A 305 7.86 12.67 9.08
C GLN A 305 7.61 11.31 8.43
N VAL A 306 6.68 11.26 7.46
CA VAL A 306 6.43 10.08 6.62
C VAL A 306 6.53 10.39 5.13
N GLY A 307 6.38 11.67 4.73
CA GLY A 307 6.65 12.10 3.36
C GLY A 307 8.13 11.97 3.04
N MET A 308 8.46 11.39 1.88
CA MET A 308 9.84 11.11 1.50
C MET A 308 10.28 12.05 0.37
N PRO A 309 11.18 13.01 0.63
CA PRO A 309 11.71 13.91 -0.39
C PRO A 309 12.63 13.18 -1.40
N GLU A 310 12.84 13.81 -2.55
CA GLU A 310 13.70 13.27 -3.61
C GLU A 310 15.14 12.95 -3.13
N ARG A 311 15.69 13.74 -2.19
CA ARG A 311 17.06 13.59 -1.67
C ARG A 311 17.12 12.99 -0.28
N PHE A 312 16.02 12.49 0.27
CA PHE A 312 15.93 11.99 1.67
C PHE A 312 16.37 13.00 2.75
N GLU A 313 16.57 14.25 2.41
CA GLU A 313 17.10 15.26 3.32
C GLU A 313 16.02 16.25 3.75
N LEU A 314 16.06 16.66 5.00
CA LEU A 314 15.29 17.75 5.56
C LEU A 314 16.19 18.64 6.39
N THR A 315 16.04 19.97 6.25
CA THR A 315 16.76 20.92 7.08
C THR A 315 15.94 21.20 8.36
N LEU A 316 16.58 21.04 9.51
CA LEU A 316 16.00 21.25 10.82
C LEU A 316 16.67 22.41 11.55
N GLY A 317 15.89 23.37 12.06
CA GLY A 317 16.36 24.41 12.96
C GLY A 317 16.50 23.88 14.38
N ALA A 318 17.74 23.62 14.86
CA ALA A 318 17.97 23.05 16.17
C ALA A 318 17.35 23.86 17.32
N LEU A 319 17.43 25.22 17.26
CA LEU A 319 16.83 26.07 18.27
C LEU A 319 15.31 25.97 18.30
N ALA A 320 14.65 25.87 17.15
CA ALA A 320 13.20 25.73 17.08
C ALA A 320 12.72 24.43 17.72
N LEU A 321 13.44 23.33 17.51
CA LEU A 321 13.15 22.04 18.18
C LEU A 321 13.42 22.09 19.68
N ALA A 322 14.56 22.70 20.07
CA ALA A 322 14.94 22.83 21.49
C ALA A 322 13.94 23.71 22.26
N ALA A 323 13.42 24.78 21.68
CA ALA A 323 12.48 25.71 22.31
C ALA A 323 11.13 25.04 22.68
N SER A 324 10.69 24.02 21.94
CA SER A 324 9.46 23.29 22.23
C SER A 324 9.71 21.89 22.82
N ARG A 325 10.96 21.41 22.77
CA ARG A 325 11.31 20.02 23.14
C ARG A 325 10.41 18.98 22.45
N VAL A 326 10.09 19.24 21.20
CA VAL A 326 9.28 18.33 20.39
C VAL A 326 10.06 17.03 20.11
N ASN A 327 9.38 15.89 20.18
CA ASN A 327 9.94 14.60 19.78
C ASN A 327 9.85 14.47 18.27
N PHE A 328 10.90 14.88 17.56
CA PHE A 328 10.99 14.75 16.10
C PHE A 328 11.49 13.36 15.73
N ASN A 329 10.73 12.66 14.89
CA ASN A 329 11.10 11.37 14.35
C ASN A 329 10.60 11.20 12.90
N ALA A 330 11.04 10.12 12.25
CA ALA A 330 10.52 9.67 10.96
C ALA A 330 10.03 8.23 11.07
N SER A 331 9.07 7.85 10.22
CA SER A 331 8.52 6.50 10.17
C SER A 331 8.55 5.97 8.75
N LEU A 332 8.97 4.72 8.60
CA LEU A 332 9.00 4.00 7.33
C LEU A 332 7.95 2.90 7.36
N ILE A 333 6.88 3.06 6.56
CA ILE A 333 5.79 2.08 6.45
C ILE A 333 5.39 1.48 7.81
N GLY A 334 5.24 0.16 7.91
CA GLY A 334 5.05 -0.62 9.13
C GLY A 334 5.40 -2.07 8.88
N GLY A 335 5.48 -2.88 9.94
CA GLY A 335 5.70 -4.31 9.84
C GLY A 335 4.48 -5.06 9.34
N MET A 336 4.62 -6.37 9.13
CA MET A 336 3.55 -7.18 8.52
C MET A 336 2.33 -7.32 9.41
N LYS A 337 2.52 -7.36 10.73
CA LYS A 337 1.42 -7.39 11.69
C LYS A 337 0.58 -6.10 11.61
N GLU A 338 1.24 -4.93 11.69
CA GLU A 338 0.55 -3.64 11.54
C GLU A 338 -0.10 -3.49 10.15
N THR A 339 0.50 -4.08 9.11
CA THR A 339 -0.08 -4.06 7.76
C THR A 339 -1.39 -4.86 7.69
N GLN A 340 -1.47 -6.02 8.34
CA GLN A 340 -2.74 -6.75 8.46
C GLN A 340 -3.74 -5.96 9.31
N GLU A 341 -3.29 -5.41 10.46
CA GLU A 341 -4.13 -4.64 11.37
C GLU A 341 -4.79 -3.44 10.69
N VAL A 342 -4.08 -2.66 9.86
CA VAL A 342 -4.68 -1.50 9.17
C VAL A 342 -5.72 -1.93 8.15
N VAL A 343 -5.51 -3.03 7.43
CA VAL A 343 -6.49 -3.55 6.48
C VAL A 343 -7.78 -3.97 7.21
N ASP A 344 -7.64 -4.74 8.29
CA ASP A 344 -8.76 -5.20 9.11
C ASP A 344 -9.49 -4.02 9.78
N TYR A 345 -8.71 -3.08 10.33
CA TYR A 345 -9.24 -1.86 10.95
C TYR A 345 -10.07 -1.03 9.98
N CYS A 346 -9.51 -0.75 8.79
CA CYS A 346 -10.17 0.05 7.78
C CYS A 346 -11.43 -0.63 7.21
N ALA A 347 -11.37 -1.94 6.98
CA ALA A 347 -12.51 -2.73 6.55
C ALA A 347 -13.65 -2.71 7.59
N LYS A 348 -13.32 -2.94 8.87
CA LYS A 348 -14.27 -2.97 9.99
C LYS A 348 -14.92 -1.61 10.24
N ASN A 349 -14.13 -0.54 10.21
CA ASN A 349 -14.59 0.82 10.55
C ASN A 349 -14.99 1.66 9.33
N LYS A 350 -14.97 1.08 8.12
CA LYS A 350 -15.30 1.75 6.84
C LYS A 350 -14.44 3.00 6.59
N VAL A 351 -13.18 2.95 6.97
CA VAL A 351 -12.18 3.99 6.74
C VAL A 351 -11.57 3.76 5.35
N LEU A 352 -12.30 4.15 4.31
CA LEU A 352 -11.92 3.84 2.92
C LEU A 352 -11.17 4.99 2.27
N PRO A 353 -10.18 4.71 1.40
CA PRO A 353 -9.52 5.74 0.62
C PRO A 353 -10.49 6.38 -0.38
N THR A 354 -10.18 7.61 -0.80
CA THR A 354 -10.84 8.22 -1.95
C THR A 354 -10.04 7.86 -3.20
N ILE A 355 -10.65 7.08 -4.08
CA ILE A 355 -9.97 6.47 -5.23
C ILE A 355 -10.56 6.92 -6.57
N GLN A 356 -9.73 6.79 -7.60
CA GLN A 356 -10.12 6.84 -9.00
C GLN A 356 -9.53 5.63 -9.71
N VAL A 357 -10.40 4.74 -10.20
CA VAL A 357 -9.96 3.58 -10.98
C VAL A 357 -9.59 4.01 -12.39
N ILE A 358 -8.45 3.54 -12.87
CA ILE A 358 -7.93 3.81 -14.21
C ILE A 358 -7.56 2.51 -14.93
N LYS A 359 -7.48 2.58 -16.26
CA LYS A 359 -6.92 1.52 -17.09
C LYS A 359 -5.39 1.63 -17.15
N ALA A 360 -4.68 0.53 -17.34
CA ALA A 360 -3.23 0.50 -17.41
C ALA A 360 -2.59 1.47 -18.45
N PRO A 361 -3.15 1.68 -19.65
CA PRO A 361 -2.62 2.69 -20.59
C PRO A 361 -2.63 4.13 -20.06
N GLN A 362 -3.42 4.44 -19.02
CA GLN A 362 -3.53 5.77 -18.42
C GLN A 362 -2.51 6.03 -17.31
N ILE A 363 -1.60 5.08 -17.01
CA ILE A 363 -0.67 5.18 -15.88
C ILE A 363 0.22 6.43 -15.99
N ASN A 364 0.76 6.72 -17.19
CA ASN A 364 1.62 7.90 -17.37
C ASN A 364 0.88 9.22 -17.15
N ASP A 365 -0.38 9.33 -17.57
CA ASP A 365 -1.22 10.50 -17.32
C ASP A 365 -1.54 10.66 -15.84
N ALA A 366 -1.83 9.56 -15.15
CA ALA A 366 -2.03 9.54 -13.71
C ALA A 366 -0.76 9.98 -12.95
N TRP A 367 0.43 9.55 -13.39
CA TRP A 367 1.70 10.00 -12.82
C TRP A 367 1.92 11.50 -13.02
N ALA A 368 1.66 12.01 -14.23
CA ALA A 368 1.73 13.45 -14.50
C ALA A 368 0.78 14.24 -13.59
N SER A 369 -0.44 13.76 -13.39
CA SER A 369 -1.43 14.37 -12.49
C SER A 369 -0.96 14.37 -11.03
N ILE A 370 -0.34 13.28 -10.55
CA ILE A 370 0.21 13.21 -9.18
C ILE A 370 1.31 14.26 -8.99
N VAL A 371 2.26 14.36 -9.92
CA VAL A 371 3.36 15.33 -9.88
C VAL A 371 2.82 16.76 -9.91
N ALA A 372 1.78 17.01 -10.70
CA ALA A 372 1.09 18.32 -10.78
C ALA A 372 0.15 18.60 -9.59
N LYS A 373 0.11 17.73 -8.55
CA LYS A 373 -0.77 17.83 -7.36
C LYS A 373 -2.27 17.77 -7.69
N GLY A 374 -2.64 17.27 -8.88
CA GLY A 374 -4.01 17.16 -9.36
C GLY A 374 -4.80 15.96 -8.85
N ALA A 375 -4.13 14.94 -8.30
CA ALA A 375 -4.77 13.71 -7.85
C ALA A 375 -5.78 13.95 -6.70
N ARG A 376 -6.94 13.25 -6.76
CA ARG A 376 -8.04 13.29 -5.76
C ARG A 376 -8.56 11.89 -5.41
N TYR A 377 -7.87 11.05 -4.66
CA TYR A 377 -6.56 11.21 -4.02
C TYR A 377 -5.64 10.07 -4.41
N ARG A 378 -6.20 8.90 -4.77
CA ARG A 378 -5.45 7.70 -5.16
C ARG A 378 -5.92 7.18 -6.51
N TYR A 379 -5.00 7.00 -7.44
CA TYR A 379 -5.28 6.24 -8.66
C TYR A 379 -5.09 4.76 -8.39
N VAL A 380 -6.02 3.95 -8.91
CA VAL A 380 -5.99 2.48 -8.79
C VAL A 380 -6.11 1.88 -10.17
N ILE A 381 -5.12 1.12 -10.57
CA ILE A 381 -5.02 0.47 -11.88
C ILE A 381 -5.89 -0.78 -11.86
N ASP A 382 -6.81 -0.91 -12.81
CA ASP A 382 -7.50 -2.17 -13.10
C ASP A 382 -6.54 -3.09 -13.87
N ALA A 383 -6.03 -4.13 -13.19
CA ALA A 383 -5.05 -5.04 -13.74
C ALA A 383 -5.61 -5.93 -14.87
N SER A 384 -6.93 -6.00 -15.05
CA SER A 384 -7.54 -6.69 -16.20
C SER A 384 -7.23 -6.01 -17.53
N THR A 385 -6.70 -4.79 -17.48
CA THR A 385 -6.34 -3.98 -18.65
C THR A 385 -4.83 -3.99 -18.96
N ILE A 386 -4.04 -4.79 -18.23
CA ILE A 386 -2.60 -5.02 -18.45
C ILE A 386 -2.35 -6.08 -19.51
#